data_58d6aab05e2257b7d51bd69ba0ebae10
#
_entry.id   58d6aab05e2257b7d51bd69ba0ebae10
#
_cell.length_a   1.000
_cell.length_b   1.000
_cell.length_c   1.000
_cell.angle_alpha   90.00
_cell.angle_beta   90.00
_cell.angle_gamma   90.00
#
_symmetry.space_group_name_H-M   'P 1'
#
loop_
_entity.id
_entity.type
_entity.pdbx_description
1 polymer ?
#
loop_
_entity_poly.entity_id
_entity_poly.type
_entity_poly.pdbx_seq_one_letter_code
_entity_poly.pdbx_strand_id
1 'polypeptide(L)'
;AQHYGINVALHTDHCQKEVLDEYVRPLIAFSQERVDRGELPLFQSHMWDGSAIPIDENLEIAQELLEKAHNANIILEVEIGVVGGEEDGVQAKHGANLYTSPEDFEKTIDALGTGEKGRYLLAATFGNVHGVYKPGNVELRPEVLDEGQKVAAKKLGQDAGSKPFDFVFHGGSGSEKEKI
;
A
#
# COMPACT_ATOMS: atom_id res chain seq x y z
N ALA A 1 -20.52 -13.31 -9.60
CA ALA A 1 -20.32 -12.03 -10.27
C ALA A 1 -21.31 -11.88 -11.43
N GLN A 2 -21.22 -12.63 -12.52
CA GLN A 2 -22.07 -12.48 -13.72
C GLN A 2 -23.57 -12.57 -13.42
N HIS A 3 -24.00 -13.49 -12.56
CA HIS A 3 -25.42 -13.66 -12.19
C HIS A 3 -26.05 -12.41 -11.54
N TYR A 4 -25.24 -11.62 -10.82
CA TYR A 4 -25.69 -10.41 -10.12
C TYR A 4 -25.26 -9.11 -10.80
N GLY A 5 -24.59 -9.19 -11.96
CA GLY A 5 -24.11 -8.00 -12.68
C GLY A 5 -23.07 -7.19 -11.90
N ILE A 6 -22.33 -7.81 -10.99
CA ILE A 6 -21.28 -7.17 -10.20
C ILE A 6 -19.88 -7.53 -10.72
N ASN A 7 -18.96 -6.61 -10.57
CA ASN A 7 -17.53 -6.88 -10.79
C ASN A 7 -16.90 -7.39 -9.50
N VAL A 8 -15.97 -8.33 -9.63
CA VAL A 8 -15.17 -8.87 -8.52
C VAL A 8 -13.71 -8.80 -8.95
N ALA A 9 -12.89 -8.21 -8.11
CA ALA A 9 -11.44 -8.20 -8.25
C ALA A 9 -10.82 -9.13 -7.20
N LEU A 10 -9.76 -9.84 -7.58
CA LEU A 10 -8.92 -10.61 -6.66
C LEU A 10 -7.73 -9.75 -6.26
N HIS A 11 -7.47 -9.70 -4.97
CA HIS A 11 -6.37 -9.00 -4.35
C HIS A 11 -5.66 -9.95 -3.37
N THR A 12 -4.34 -9.91 -3.28
CA THR A 12 -3.60 -10.60 -2.20
C THR A 12 -3.43 -9.63 -1.04
N ASP A 13 -3.52 -10.15 0.17
CA ASP A 13 -3.25 -9.42 1.40
C ASP A 13 -1.75 -9.42 1.70
N HIS A 14 -1.33 -8.89 2.85
CA HIS A 14 0.05 -8.63 3.23
C HIS A 14 1.06 -9.68 2.75
N CYS A 15 2.03 -9.26 1.93
CA CYS A 15 3.14 -10.08 1.50
C CYS A 15 4.45 -9.48 1.99
N GLN A 16 4.99 -10.02 3.07
CA GLN A 16 6.26 -9.60 3.64
C GLN A 16 7.45 -10.11 2.81
N LYS A 17 8.63 -9.53 3.05
CA LYS A 17 9.85 -9.84 2.30
C LYS A 17 10.21 -11.33 2.31
N GLU A 18 10.00 -12.00 3.44
CA GLU A 18 10.38 -13.40 3.66
C GLU A 18 9.63 -14.37 2.76
N VAL A 19 8.42 -14.02 2.36
CA VAL A 19 7.55 -14.87 1.52
C VAL A 19 7.39 -14.35 0.10
N LEU A 20 7.99 -13.22 -0.24
CA LEU A 20 7.80 -12.54 -1.51
C LEU A 20 8.16 -13.42 -2.72
N ASP A 21 9.26 -14.17 -2.64
CA ASP A 21 9.74 -15.04 -3.71
C ASP A 21 8.88 -16.29 -3.92
N GLU A 22 8.15 -16.72 -2.89
CA GLU A 22 7.28 -17.89 -2.94
C GLU A 22 5.81 -17.52 -3.17
N TYR A 23 5.46 -16.23 -3.06
CA TYR A 23 4.07 -15.78 -3.09
C TYR A 23 3.78 -14.76 -4.20
N VAL A 24 4.06 -13.47 -4.00
CA VAL A 24 3.61 -12.43 -4.93
C VAL A 24 4.41 -12.43 -6.24
N ARG A 25 5.73 -12.62 -6.22
CA ARG A 25 6.53 -12.67 -7.45
C ARG A 25 6.08 -13.76 -8.43
N PRO A 26 5.84 -15.02 -8.00
CA PRO A 26 5.31 -16.06 -8.89
C PRO A 26 3.90 -15.73 -9.42
N LEU A 27 3.02 -15.13 -8.62
CA LEU A 27 1.68 -14.75 -9.04
C LEU A 27 1.68 -13.64 -10.10
N ILE A 28 2.57 -12.66 -9.97
CA ILE A 28 2.78 -11.63 -11.00
C ILE A 28 3.31 -12.27 -12.28
N ALA A 29 4.32 -13.14 -12.18
CA ALA A 29 4.88 -13.83 -13.34
C ALA A 29 3.82 -14.68 -14.06
N PHE A 30 3.01 -15.42 -13.32
CA PHE A 30 1.89 -16.20 -13.88
C PHE A 30 0.84 -15.32 -14.56
N SER A 31 0.54 -14.17 -13.99
CA SER A 31 -0.36 -13.18 -14.60
C SER A 31 0.24 -12.58 -15.87
N GLN A 32 1.55 -12.33 -15.90
CA GLN A 32 2.26 -11.87 -17.11
C GLN A 32 2.14 -12.89 -18.24
N GLU A 33 2.37 -14.17 -17.97
CA GLU A 33 2.20 -15.22 -18.98
C GLU A 33 0.79 -15.27 -19.58
N ARG A 34 -0.24 -14.98 -18.76
CA ARG A 34 -1.62 -14.89 -19.23
C ARG A 34 -1.82 -13.67 -20.14
N VAL A 35 -1.32 -12.51 -19.72
CA VAL A 35 -1.41 -11.27 -20.50
C VAL A 35 -0.69 -11.40 -21.83
N ASP A 36 0.47 -12.07 -21.88
CA ASP A 36 1.22 -12.33 -23.12
C ASP A 36 0.43 -13.22 -24.12
N ARG A 37 -0.49 -14.04 -23.61
CA ARG A 37 -1.45 -14.82 -24.42
C ARG A 37 -2.73 -14.06 -24.77
N GLY A 38 -2.84 -12.78 -24.38
CA GLY A 38 -4.05 -11.97 -24.59
C GLY A 38 -5.19 -12.27 -23.62
N GLU A 39 -4.89 -12.92 -22.50
CA GLU A 39 -5.84 -13.20 -21.43
C GLU A 39 -5.80 -12.08 -20.36
N LEU A 40 -6.80 -12.04 -19.48
CA LEU A 40 -6.75 -11.17 -18.30
C LEU A 40 -5.79 -11.72 -17.25
N PRO A 41 -5.12 -10.88 -16.45
CA PRO A 41 -4.34 -11.32 -15.31
C PRO A 41 -5.20 -12.11 -14.32
N LEU A 42 -4.59 -13.02 -13.57
CA LEU A 42 -5.31 -13.83 -12.57
C LEU A 42 -5.81 -12.97 -11.42
N PHE A 43 -4.93 -12.09 -10.90
CA PHE A 43 -5.25 -11.10 -9.87
C PHE A 43 -5.26 -9.71 -10.50
N GLN A 44 -6.08 -8.81 -9.95
CA GLN A 44 -6.15 -7.42 -10.37
C GLN A 44 -5.22 -6.54 -9.56
N SER A 45 -4.85 -6.99 -8.37
CA SER A 45 -3.89 -6.29 -7.51
C SER A 45 -3.16 -7.25 -6.57
N HIS A 46 -1.99 -6.82 -6.11
CA HIS A 46 -1.19 -7.51 -5.09
C HIS A 46 -0.70 -6.48 -4.08
N MET A 47 -0.61 -6.89 -2.80
CA MET A 47 -0.01 -6.08 -1.76
C MET A 47 1.45 -6.51 -1.50
N TRP A 48 2.34 -5.53 -1.48
CA TRP A 48 3.70 -5.61 -0.97
C TRP A 48 3.77 -4.91 0.39
N ASP A 49 4.03 -5.67 1.44
CA ASP A 49 4.21 -5.18 2.79
C ASP A 49 5.71 -5.03 3.12
N GLY A 50 6.23 -3.82 2.89
CA GLY A 50 7.59 -3.44 3.24
C GLY A 50 7.74 -2.78 4.61
N SER A 51 6.70 -2.81 5.46
CA SER A 51 6.67 -2.10 6.75
C SER A 51 7.73 -2.56 7.74
N ALA A 52 8.19 -3.81 7.65
CA ALA A 52 9.17 -4.39 8.55
C ALA A 52 10.64 -4.07 8.21
N ILE A 53 10.91 -3.48 7.05
CA ILE A 53 12.25 -3.16 6.54
C ILE A 53 12.45 -1.64 6.37
N PRO A 54 13.72 -1.17 6.25
CA PRO A 54 14.00 0.26 6.02
C PRO A 54 13.32 0.78 4.75
N ILE A 55 12.86 2.04 4.79
CA ILE A 55 12.09 2.66 3.69
C ILE A 55 12.82 2.62 2.35
N ASP A 56 14.14 2.81 2.33
CA ASP A 56 14.91 2.82 1.09
C ASP A 56 14.93 1.43 0.44
N GLU A 57 15.09 0.37 1.24
CA GLU A 57 15.01 -1.02 0.78
C GLU A 57 13.59 -1.40 0.36
N ASN A 58 12.58 -0.96 1.13
CA ASN A 58 11.17 -1.15 0.79
C ASN A 58 10.86 -0.58 -0.60
N LEU A 59 11.26 0.68 -0.84
CA LEU A 59 10.98 1.35 -2.10
C LEU A 59 11.78 0.78 -3.28
N GLU A 60 12.98 0.25 -3.07
CA GLU A 60 13.74 -0.46 -4.11
C GLU A 60 12.98 -1.72 -4.56
N ILE A 61 12.47 -2.51 -3.63
CA ILE A 61 11.64 -3.69 -3.93
C ILE A 61 10.31 -3.27 -4.58
N ALA A 62 9.67 -2.23 -4.05
CA ALA A 62 8.41 -1.73 -4.59
C ALA A 62 8.56 -1.26 -6.05
N GLN A 63 9.68 -0.61 -6.43
CA GLN A 63 9.95 -0.21 -7.82
C GLN A 63 10.05 -1.43 -8.75
N GLU A 64 10.80 -2.46 -8.33
CA GLU A 64 10.92 -3.71 -9.09
C GLU A 64 9.55 -4.37 -9.30
N LEU A 65 8.77 -4.47 -8.23
CA LEU A 65 7.44 -5.07 -8.27
C LEU A 65 6.45 -4.25 -9.10
N LEU A 66 6.52 -2.91 -9.01
CA LEU A 66 5.65 -2.01 -9.77
C LEU A 66 5.87 -2.13 -11.27
N GLU A 67 7.13 -2.23 -11.73
CA GLU A 67 7.45 -2.47 -13.14
C GLU A 67 6.85 -3.80 -13.63
N LYS A 68 7.03 -4.86 -12.86
CA LYS A 68 6.47 -6.18 -13.20
C LYS A 68 4.94 -6.19 -13.17
N ALA A 69 4.34 -5.56 -12.17
CA ALA A 69 2.89 -5.43 -12.05
C ALA A 69 2.30 -4.62 -13.20
N HIS A 70 2.97 -3.52 -13.60
CA HIS A 70 2.57 -2.72 -14.75
C HIS A 70 2.52 -3.55 -16.04
N ASN A 71 3.57 -4.32 -16.32
CA ASN A 71 3.64 -5.18 -17.49
C ASN A 71 2.55 -6.27 -17.48
N ALA A 72 2.24 -6.81 -16.31
CA ALA A 72 1.17 -7.79 -16.11
C ALA A 72 -0.25 -7.17 -16.01
N ASN A 73 -0.38 -5.84 -16.16
CA ASN A 73 -1.64 -5.10 -16.03
C ASN A 73 -2.31 -5.25 -14.65
N ILE A 74 -1.50 -5.24 -13.60
CA ILE A 74 -1.87 -5.40 -12.19
C ILE A 74 -1.62 -4.07 -11.45
N ILE A 75 -2.44 -3.76 -10.44
CA ILE A 75 -2.20 -2.67 -9.49
C ILE A 75 -1.34 -3.22 -8.35
N LEU A 76 -0.30 -2.49 -7.95
CA LEU A 76 0.47 -2.82 -6.76
C LEU A 76 -0.01 -1.98 -5.57
N GLU A 77 -0.30 -2.62 -4.45
CA GLU A 77 -0.44 -1.93 -3.17
C GLU A 77 0.91 -1.96 -2.45
N VAL A 78 1.34 -0.82 -1.94
CA VAL A 78 2.64 -0.65 -1.26
C VAL A 78 2.40 -0.11 0.13
N GLU A 79 2.88 -0.81 1.16
CA GLU A 79 2.82 -0.32 2.54
C GLU A 79 4.12 0.38 2.93
N ILE A 80 3.98 1.62 3.42
CA ILE A 80 5.05 2.41 4.00
C ILE A 80 4.73 2.78 5.46
N GLY A 81 5.70 2.67 6.34
CA GLY A 81 5.50 2.83 7.77
C GLY A 81 5.03 1.53 8.44
N VAL A 82 4.79 1.57 9.72
CA VAL A 82 4.42 0.41 10.53
C VAL A 82 2.99 0.58 11.05
N VAL A 83 2.08 -0.28 10.61
CA VAL A 83 0.75 -0.37 11.22
C VAL A 83 0.89 -1.00 12.60
N GLY A 84 0.25 -0.41 13.61
CA GLY A 84 0.28 -0.92 14.98
C GLY A 84 -0.57 -2.19 15.16
N GLY A 85 -0.42 -2.85 16.32
CA GLY A 85 -1.23 -4.02 16.70
C GLY A 85 -0.59 -5.35 16.35
N GLU A 86 -1.42 -6.36 16.17
CA GLU A 86 -1.03 -7.71 15.80
C GLU A 86 -1.89 -8.19 14.64
N GLU A 87 -1.26 -8.64 13.58
CA GLU A 87 -1.90 -9.28 12.43
C GLU A 87 -1.10 -10.51 12.02
N ASP A 88 -1.79 -11.62 11.79
CA ASP A 88 -1.21 -12.92 11.40
C ASP A 88 -0.04 -13.40 12.28
N GLY A 89 -0.08 -13.06 13.59
CA GLY A 89 0.95 -13.43 14.57
C GLY A 89 2.19 -12.52 14.55
N VAL A 90 2.19 -11.45 13.78
CA VAL A 90 3.24 -10.43 13.76
C VAL A 90 2.79 -9.24 14.62
N GLN A 91 3.59 -8.91 15.63
CA GLN A 91 3.35 -7.74 16.49
C GLN A 91 4.22 -6.57 16.06
N ALA A 92 3.61 -5.38 15.97
CA ALA A 92 4.36 -4.15 15.81
C ALA A 92 5.33 -3.96 16.99
N LYS A 93 6.58 -3.60 16.71
CA LYS A 93 7.57 -3.35 17.74
C LYS A 93 7.13 -2.21 18.64
N HIS A 94 7.25 -2.39 19.97
CA HIS A 94 7.01 -1.32 20.94
C HIS A 94 7.87 -0.09 20.60
N GLY A 95 7.22 1.08 20.46
CA GLY A 95 7.89 2.34 20.11
C GLY A 95 8.06 2.59 18.61
N ALA A 96 7.48 1.77 17.74
CA ALA A 96 7.41 2.06 16.32
C ALA A 96 6.69 3.40 16.08
N ASN A 97 7.19 4.18 15.12
CA ASN A 97 6.49 5.38 14.70
C ASN A 97 5.27 4.97 13.86
N LEU A 98 4.08 5.18 14.43
CA LEU A 98 2.81 4.83 13.81
C LEU A 98 2.31 5.92 12.82
N TYR A 99 3.16 6.84 12.44
CA TYR A 99 2.82 7.93 11.53
C TYR A 99 3.87 8.02 10.43
N THR A 100 3.43 7.91 9.18
CA THR A 100 4.30 8.11 8.02
C THR A 100 4.80 9.56 8.00
N SER A 101 6.10 9.73 7.83
CA SER A 101 6.71 11.06 7.83
C SER A 101 6.59 11.77 6.47
N PRO A 102 6.66 13.12 6.44
CA PRO A 102 6.77 13.86 5.18
C PRO A 102 7.93 13.40 4.29
N GLU A 103 9.06 13.03 4.89
CA GLU A 103 10.23 12.50 4.17
C GLU A 103 9.93 11.17 3.49
N ASP A 104 9.19 10.26 4.15
CA ASP A 104 8.80 8.98 3.57
C ASP A 104 7.86 9.17 2.37
N PHE A 105 6.93 10.14 2.44
CA PHE A 105 6.10 10.51 1.30
C PHE A 105 6.93 11.09 0.14
N GLU A 106 7.93 11.93 0.42
CA GLU A 106 8.84 12.46 -0.61
C GLU A 106 9.63 11.35 -1.30
N LYS A 107 10.19 10.42 -0.52
CA LYS A 107 10.90 9.25 -1.05
C LYS A 107 10.00 8.36 -1.89
N THR A 108 8.76 8.16 -1.44
CA THR A 108 7.78 7.34 -2.15
C THR A 108 7.45 7.93 -3.51
N ILE A 109 7.18 9.24 -3.59
CA ILE A 109 6.86 9.88 -4.88
C ILE A 109 8.07 9.89 -5.82
N ASP A 110 9.29 10.03 -5.32
CA ASP A 110 10.52 9.93 -6.12
C ASP A 110 10.71 8.53 -6.70
N ALA A 111 10.47 7.52 -5.88
CA ALA A 111 10.65 6.14 -6.28
C ALA A 111 9.55 5.67 -7.23
N LEU A 112 8.29 5.86 -6.88
CA LEU A 112 7.16 5.24 -7.55
C LEU A 112 6.46 6.15 -8.57
N GLY A 113 6.62 7.47 -8.46
CA GLY A 113 5.93 8.43 -9.34
C GLY A 113 4.44 8.56 -9.02
N THR A 114 3.64 8.91 -10.04
CA THR A 114 2.18 9.12 -9.94
C THR A 114 1.38 8.28 -10.92
N GLY A 115 1.89 7.13 -11.29
CA GLY A 115 1.23 6.20 -12.22
C GLY A 115 1.94 6.05 -13.57
N GLU A 116 2.92 6.89 -13.89
CA GLU A 116 3.71 6.79 -15.14
C GLU A 116 4.61 5.55 -15.18
N LYS A 117 5.00 5.04 -14.01
CA LYS A 117 5.78 3.79 -13.86
C LYS A 117 4.90 2.55 -13.65
N GLY A 118 3.62 2.75 -13.41
CA GLY A 118 2.63 1.74 -13.07
C GLY A 118 1.62 2.27 -12.06
N ARG A 119 0.45 1.66 -12.01
CA ARG A 119 -0.58 2.05 -11.04
C ARG A 119 -0.30 1.40 -9.69
N TYR A 120 -0.37 2.19 -8.63
CA TYR A 120 -0.25 1.68 -7.27
C TYR A 120 -1.23 2.35 -6.31
N LEU A 121 -1.47 1.68 -5.19
CA LEU A 121 -2.18 2.18 -4.02
C LEU A 121 -1.16 2.29 -2.88
N LEU A 122 -1.32 3.28 -2.00
CA LEU A 122 -0.39 3.52 -0.92
C LEU A 122 -1.06 3.30 0.44
N ALA A 123 -0.64 2.27 1.16
CA ALA A 123 -0.99 2.05 2.56
C ALA A 123 0.00 2.81 3.43
N ALA A 124 -0.39 4.03 3.83
CA ALA A 124 0.38 4.88 4.74
C ALA A 124 -0.17 4.77 6.15
N THR A 125 0.70 4.91 7.15
CA THR A 125 0.31 4.83 8.55
C THR A 125 0.01 6.21 9.13
N PHE A 126 -1.11 6.33 9.82
CA PHE A 126 -1.58 7.56 10.45
C PHE A 126 -2.17 7.30 11.84
N GLY A 127 -1.59 6.33 12.57
CA GLY A 127 -2.03 5.87 13.89
C GLY A 127 -3.01 4.71 13.84
N ASN A 128 -3.24 4.12 12.68
CA ASN A 128 -4.08 2.95 12.49
C ASN A 128 -3.43 1.69 13.07
N VAL A 129 -4.28 0.76 13.54
CA VAL A 129 -3.86 -0.44 14.26
C VAL A 129 -4.73 -1.62 13.84
N HIS A 130 -4.10 -2.76 13.56
CA HIS A 130 -4.79 -4.01 13.33
C HIS A 130 -5.36 -4.61 14.62
N GLY A 131 -6.48 -5.28 14.51
CA GLY A 131 -7.10 -6.00 15.61
C GLY A 131 -7.97 -5.14 16.53
N VAL A 132 -8.31 -5.70 17.69
CA VAL A 132 -9.14 -5.04 18.70
C VAL A 132 -8.25 -4.34 19.71
N TYR A 133 -8.27 -3.05 19.76
CA TYR A 133 -7.54 -2.24 20.73
C TYR A 133 -8.46 -1.51 21.70
N LYS A 134 -7.92 -1.19 22.89
CA LYS A 134 -8.67 -0.42 23.86
C LYS A 134 -8.73 1.04 23.46
N PRO A 135 -9.90 1.71 23.48
CA PRO A 135 -10.01 3.14 23.25
C PRO A 135 -8.98 3.93 24.08
N GLY A 136 -8.30 4.88 23.45
CA GLY A 136 -7.30 5.75 24.09
C GLY A 136 -5.84 5.31 23.96
N ASN A 137 -5.56 4.12 23.40
CA ASN A 137 -4.19 3.68 23.15
C ASN A 137 -3.69 4.03 21.75
N VAL A 138 -4.57 4.46 20.88
CA VAL A 138 -4.29 4.79 19.47
C VAL A 138 -5.01 6.08 19.12
N GLU A 139 -4.30 6.99 18.52
CA GLU A 139 -4.84 8.25 18.01
C GLU A 139 -4.72 8.25 16.49
N LEU A 140 -5.86 8.15 15.80
CA LEU A 140 -5.90 8.37 14.35
C LEU A 140 -5.66 9.84 14.05
N ARG A 141 -4.72 10.10 13.14
CA ARG A 141 -4.33 11.43 12.67
C ARG A 141 -4.47 11.52 11.15
N PRO A 142 -5.70 11.65 10.62
CA PRO A 142 -5.95 11.73 9.17
C PRO A 142 -5.20 12.89 8.49
N GLU A 143 -4.82 13.93 9.26
CA GLU A 143 -4.01 15.03 8.79
C GLU A 143 -2.64 14.60 8.25
N VAL A 144 -2.12 13.44 8.67
CA VAL A 144 -0.88 12.84 8.12
C VAL A 144 -1.06 12.51 6.64
N LEU A 145 -2.21 11.98 6.25
CA LEU A 145 -2.52 11.67 4.86
C LEU A 145 -2.67 12.95 4.02
N ASP A 146 -3.32 13.98 4.57
CA ASP A 146 -3.44 15.28 3.90
C ASP A 146 -2.08 15.98 3.74
N GLU A 147 -1.19 15.85 4.72
CA GLU A 147 0.20 16.31 4.62
C GLU A 147 0.96 15.55 3.52
N GLY A 148 0.81 14.24 3.44
CA GLY A 148 1.39 13.41 2.38
C GLY A 148 0.94 13.86 0.98
N GLN A 149 -0.35 14.16 0.80
CA GLN A 149 -0.87 14.71 -0.46
C GLN A 149 -0.23 16.06 -0.81
N LYS A 150 -0.10 16.95 0.17
CA LYS A 150 0.52 18.27 -0.02
C LYS A 150 2.00 18.18 -0.37
N VAL A 151 2.72 17.30 0.30
CA VAL A 151 4.13 17.03 0.02
C VAL A 151 4.30 16.55 -1.41
N ALA A 152 3.53 15.55 -1.83
CA ALA A 152 3.58 15.01 -3.19
C ALA A 152 3.17 16.07 -4.24
N ALA A 153 2.07 16.80 -4.02
CA ALA A 153 1.63 17.85 -4.93
C ALA A 153 2.69 18.95 -5.11
N LYS A 154 3.31 19.41 -4.02
CA LYS A 154 4.40 20.40 -4.05
C LYS A 154 5.59 19.90 -4.87
N LYS A 155 6.00 18.65 -4.65
CA LYS A 155 7.12 18.03 -5.35
C LYS A 155 6.89 17.91 -6.85
N LEU A 156 5.66 17.65 -7.25
CA LEU A 156 5.23 17.54 -8.65
C LEU A 156 4.91 18.89 -9.30
N GLY A 157 4.97 20.00 -8.55
CA GLY A 157 4.59 21.33 -9.05
C GLY A 157 3.08 21.43 -9.36
N GLN A 158 2.26 20.65 -8.68
CA GLN A 158 0.79 20.65 -8.80
C GLN A 158 0.15 21.60 -7.78
N ASP A 159 -1.14 21.92 -7.98
CA ASP A 159 -1.90 22.71 -7.04
C ASP A 159 -2.00 22.03 -5.66
N ALA A 160 -2.01 22.81 -4.59
CA ALA A 160 -2.06 22.31 -3.20
C ALA A 160 -3.31 21.45 -2.87
N GLY A 161 -4.35 21.52 -3.70
CA GLY A 161 -5.56 20.70 -3.59
C GLY A 161 -5.49 19.39 -4.36
N SER A 162 -4.41 19.14 -5.09
CA SER A 162 -4.20 17.88 -5.81
C SER A 162 -4.08 16.70 -4.85
N LYS A 163 -4.49 15.54 -5.33
CA LYS A 163 -4.45 14.27 -4.57
C LYS A 163 -3.64 13.24 -5.35
N PRO A 164 -2.29 13.36 -5.36
CA PRO A 164 -1.42 12.48 -6.16
C PRO A 164 -1.42 11.02 -5.73
N PHE A 165 -1.69 10.74 -4.44
CA PHE A 165 -1.75 9.39 -3.91
C PHE A 165 -3.18 8.86 -3.83
N ASP A 166 -3.36 7.60 -4.21
CA ASP A 166 -4.53 6.80 -3.87
C ASP A 166 -4.21 5.99 -2.60
N PHE A 167 -4.85 6.35 -1.47
CA PHE A 167 -4.58 5.71 -0.19
C PHE A 167 -5.45 4.49 0.08
N VAL A 168 -4.87 3.50 0.79
CA VAL A 168 -5.56 2.38 1.42
C VAL A 168 -5.49 2.52 2.93
N PHE A 169 -6.59 2.21 3.61
CA PHE A 169 -6.68 2.24 5.06
C PHE A 169 -6.78 0.83 5.64
N HIS A 170 -5.69 0.40 6.30
CA HIS A 170 -5.65 -0.84 7.09
C HIS A 170 -6.02 -0.59 8.55
N GLY A 171 -6.56 -1.62 9.22
CA GLY A 171 -6.82 -1.58 10.66
C GLY A 171 -7.99 -0.69 11.10
N GLY A 172 -8.94 -0.38 10.19
CA GLY A 172 -10.04 0.53 10.47
C GLY A 172 -11.14 -0.02 11.40
N SER A 173 -11.21 -1.34 11.61
CA SER A 173 -12.35 -1.99 12.30
C SER A 173 -12.50 -1.62 13.78
N GLY A 174 -11.45 -1.13 14.44
CA GLY A 174 -11.47 -0.65 15.82
C GLY A 174 -11.57 0.87 15.97
N SER A 175 -11.64 1.61 14.86
CA SER A 175 -11.57 3.07 14.86
C SER A 175 -12.91 3.72 15.22
N GLU A 176 -12.85 4.93 15.79
CA GLU A 176 -14.04 5.75 16.03
C GLU A 176 -14.66 6.19 14.71
N LYS A 177 -15.98 6.00 14.57
CA LYS A 177 -16.70 6.29 13.30
C LYS A 177 -16.59 7.75 12.84
N GLU A 178 -16.39 8.67 13.80
CA GLU A 178 -16.25 10.09 13.51
C GLU A 178 -14.88 10.45 12.90
N LYS A 179 -13.91 9.52 12.94
CA LYS A 179 -12.54 9.69 12.42
C LYS A 179 -12.25 8.88 11.15
N ILE A 180 -13.24 8.15 10.67
CA ILE A 180 -13.23 7.43 9.41
C ILE A 180 -14.12 8.18 8.40
#